data_0de81b1b63f17ddadf1fdb8d173e11f4
#
_entry.id   0de81b1b63f17ddadf1fdb8d173e11f4
#
_cell.length_a   1.000
_cell.length_b   1.000
_cell.length_c   1.000
_cell.angle_alpha   90.00
_cell.angle_beta   90.00
_cell.angle_gamma   90.00
#
_symmetry.space_group_name_H-M   'P 1'
#
loop_
_entity.id
_entity.type
_entity.pdbx_description
1 polymer ?
#
loop_
_entity_poly.entity_id
_entity_poly.type
_entity_poly.pdbx_seq_one_letter_code
_entity_poly.pdbx_strand_id
1 'polypeptide(L)'
;MASVLITGTSTGIGLATALTLGRAGHKVYATMRNPSRAPELGERAAQEGLPIKISVMDVDSDSSVKTAIANIQKDAGHIDVLVNNAGVERNGSVEELSLADFRAVMETNYFGPLRCIQALVPQMRQRKSGCIINVTSVAGRIASSPLAPYTASKFALEALSEALAQEMKSFNVRVAVVEPGIIETPMSRRLEEPTNPSPYSQLLRFSHLFAAVLKKPAPPSHVAEKILWIIESGTWQLRHPVGPDALPFLDWRKSMTDEEWVDIHAADDEKWHRRMEHDFGMAIRPKN
;
A
#
# COMPACT_ATOMS: atom_id res chain seq x y z
N MET A 1 7.24 22.85 -5.83
CA MET A 1 6.26 22.71 -4.71
C MET A 1 4.93 22.27 -5.30
N ALA A 2 4.31 21.22 -4.76
CA ALA A 2 3.03 20.68 -5.23
C ALA A 2 2.03 20.57 -4.08
N SER A 3 0.73 20.62 -4.37
CA SER A 3 -0.36 20.30 -3.44
C SER A 3 -0.64 18.81 -3.49
N VAL A 4 -0.37 18.08 -2.41
CA VAL A 4 -0.41 16.62 -2.35
C VAL A 4 -1.50 16.16 -1.40
N LEU A 5 -2.44 15.36 -1.88
CA LEU A 5 -3.44 14.65 -1.07
C LEU A 5 -2.96 13.23 -0.78
N ILE A 6 -2.93 12.86 0.50
CA ILE A 6 -2.52 11.51 0.92
C ILE A 6 -3.62 10.87 1.75
N THR A 7 -4.01 9.65 1.43
CA THR A 7 -5.01 8.89 2.19
C THR A 7 -4.35 7.96 3.22
N GLY A 8 -4.97 7.78 4.40
CA GLY A 8 -4.48 6.82 5.40
C GLY A 8 -3.18 7.21 6.10
N THR A 9 -3.08 8.46 6.57
CA THR A 9 -1.85 9.03 7.13
C THR A 9 -1.70 8.87 8.65
N SER A 10 -2.53 8.08 9.30
CA SER A 10 -2.51 7.91 10.76
C SER A 10 -1.27 7.17 11.26
N THR A 11 -0.69 6.26 10.48
CA THR A 11 0.44 5.42 10.85
C THR A 11 1.23 4.94 9.62
N GLY A 12 2.35 4.27 9.84
CA GLY A 12 3.09 3.50 8.82
C GLY A 12 3.52 4.34 7.61
N ILE A 13 3.30 3.79 6.41
CA ILE A 13 3.73 4.40 5.15
C ILE A 13 3.09 5.78 4.94
N GLY A 14 1.79 5.93 5.23
CA GLY A 14 1.10 7.21 5.04
C GLY A 14 1.63 8.32 5.94
N LEU A 15 1.91 8.01 7.22
CA LEU A 15 2.54 8.94 8.17
C LEU A 15 3.93 9.35 7.67
N ALA A 16 4.77 8.37 7.32
CA ALA A 16 6.12 8.63 6.81
C ALA A 16 6.09 9.46 5.54
N THR A 17 5.18 9.15 4.60
CA THR A 17 5.02 9.90 3.35
C THR A 17 4.62 11.36 3.61
N ALA A 18 3.65 11.60 4.50
CA ALA A 18 3.22 12.95 4.84
C ALA A 18 4.38 13.80 5.39
N LEU A 19 5.16 13.25 6.33
CA LEU A 19 6.32 13.93 6.90
C LEU A 19 7.42 14.16 5.87
N THR A 20 7.76 13.16 5.06
CA THR A 20 8.81 13.26 4.03
C THR A 20 8.46 14.34 3.00
N LEU A 21 7.22 14.36 2.50
CA LEU A 21 6.78 15.36 1.54
C LEU A 21 6.68 16.76 2.16
N GLY A 22 6.25 16.87 3.42
CA GLY A 22 6.24 18.12 4.16
C GLY A 22 7.65 18.71 4.32
N ARG A 23 8.64 17.90 4.68
CA ARG A 23 10.06 18.29 4.78
C ARG A 23 10.67 18.72 3.43
N ALA A 24 10.20 18.11 2.33
CA ALA A 24 10.58 18.52 0.98
C ALA A 24 9.85 19.80 0.51
N GLY A 25 9.04 20.43 1.37
CA GLY A 25 8.35 21.70 1.10
C GLY A 25 7.07 21.58 0.28
N HIS A 26 6.53 20.36 0.06
CA HIS A 26 5.23 20.20 -0.56
C HIS A 26 4.11 20.55 0.43
N LYS A 27 3.02 21.16 -0.08
CA LYS A 27 1.81 21.40 0.71
C LYS A 27 1.02 20.10 0.82
N VAL A 28 1.05 19.49 1.99
CA VAL A 28 0.46 18.16 2.21
C VAL A 28 -0.92 18.28 2.85
N TYR A 29 -1.91 17.64 2.23
CA TYR A 29 -3.23 17.38 2.78
C TYR A 29 -3.29 15.92 3.21
N ALA A 30 -3.02 15.69 4.48
CA ALA A 30 -2.98 14.37 5.09
C ALA A 30 -4.38 13.99 5.57
N THR A 31 -4.92 12.86 5.11
CA THR A 31 -6.27 12.45 5.49
C THR A 31 -6.30 11.13 6.24
N MET A 32 -7.18 11.06 7.24
CA MET A 32 -7.42 9.88 8.07
C MET A 32 -8.84 9.90 8.65
N ARG A 33 -9.36 8.74 9.05
CA ARG A 33 -10.73 8.62 9.59
C ARG A 33 -10.91 9.34 10.92
N ASN A 34 -9.94 9.26 11.79
CA ASN A 34 -10.03 9.85 13.15
C ASN A 34 -8.68 10.46 13.57
N PRO A 35 -8.47 11.77 13.34
CA PRO A 35 -7.23 12.46 13.74
C PRO A 35 -6.97 12.44 15.25
N SER A 36 -8.02 12.44 16.09
CA SER A 36 -7.85 12.46 17.55
C SER A 36 -7.25 11.16 18.12
N ARG A 37 -7.37 10.05 17.37
CA ARG A 37 -6.75 8.76 17.74
C ARG A 37 -5.33 8.59 17.21
N ALA A 38 -4.82 9.53 16.43
CA ALA A 38 -3.51 9.48 15.80
C ALA A 38 -2.87 10.88 15.78
N PRO A 39 -2.56 11.46 16.96
CA PRO A 39 -2.05 12.83 17.08
C PRO A 39 -0.62 13.00 16.56
N GLU A 40 0.15 11.91 16.44
CA GLU A 40 1.59 11.91 16.10
C GLU A 40 1.92 12.78 14.88
N LEU A 41 1.14 12.66 13.79
CA LEU A 41 1.41 13.44 12.58
C LEU A 41 1.26 14.95 12.85
N GLY A 42 0.22 15.34 13.57
CA GLY A 42 -0.03 16.75 13.91
C GLY A 42 1.05 17.32 14.82
N GLU A 43 1.43 16.59 15.85
CA GLU A 43 2.49 16.96 16.79
C GLU A 43 3.84 17.13 16.08
N ARG A 44 4.24 16.17 15.26
CA ARG A 44 5.50 16.24 14.49
C ARG A 44 5.47 17.36 13.46
N ALA A 45 4.36 17.54 12.75
CA ALA A 45 4.21 18.61 11.78
C ALA A 45 4.33 20.00 12.46
N ALA A 46 3.74 20.19 13.64
CA ALA A 46 3.84 21.41 14.40
C ALA A 46 5.27 21.65 14.93
N GLN A 47 5.90 20.62 15.50
CA GLN A 47 7.27 20.70 16.01
C GLN A 47 8.29 21.09 14.93
N GLU A 48 8.13 20.57 13.73
CA GLU A 48 9.04 20.80 12.61
C GLU A 48 8.59 21.98 11.71
N GLY A 49 7.44 22.61 11.98
CA GLY A 49 6.92 23.71 11.14
C GLY A 49 6.54 23.30 9.72
N LEU A 50 6.08 22.05 9.53
CA LEU A 50 5.82 21.50 8.20
C LEU A 50 4.49 21.98 7.60
N PRO A 51 4.42 22.19 6.28
CA PRO A 51 3.21 22.61 5.59
C PRO A 51 2.20 21.44 5.41
N ILE A 52 1.80 20.83 6.52
CA ILE A 52 0.87 19.68 6.57
C ILE A 52 -0.45 20.12 7.18
N LYS A 53 -1.54 19.92 6.46
CA LYS A 53 -2.91 20.08 6.95
C LYS A 53 -3.57 18.72 7.10
N ILE A 54 -4.14 18.43 8.27
CA ILE A 54 -4.84 17.18 8.56
C ILE A 54 -6.34 17.39 8.37
N SER A 55 -6.98 16.46 7.65
CA SER A 55 -8.42 16.46 7.39
C SER A 55 -9.04 15.08 7.65
N VAL A 56 -10.29 15.09 8.10
CA VAL A 56 -11.07 13.85 8.23
C VAL A 56 -11.50 13.38 6.85
N MET A 57 -11.19 12.13 6.52
CA MET A 57 -11.71 11.45 5.32
C MET A 57 -11.74 9.94 5.56
N ASP A 58 -12.91 9.36 5.33
CA ASP A 58 -13.10 7.92 5.24
C ASP A 58 -13.23 7.52 3.78
N VAL A 59 -12.26 6.74 3.29
CA VAL A 59 -12.24 6.30 1.89
C VAL A 59 -13.36 5.28 1.56
N ASP A 60 -13.96 4.68 2.58
CA ASP A 60 -15.07 3.74 2.44
C ASP A 60 -16.44 4.46 2.28
N SER A 61 -16.45 5.81 2.36
CA SER A 61 -17.66 6.63 2.27
C SER A 61 -17.60 7.62 1.12
N ASP A 62 -18.53 7.51 0.17
CA ASP A 62 -18.66 8.41 -0.99
C ASP A 62 -18.83 9.87 -0.56
N SER A 63 -19.67 10.12 0.45
CA SER A 63 -19.94 11.48 0.94
C SER A 63 -18.74 12.06 1.66
N SER A 64 -18.03 11.25 2.44
CA SER A 64 -16.81 11.67 3.13
C SER A 64 -15.72 12.07 2.14
N VAL A 65 -15.47 11.25 1.12
CA VAL A 65 -14.47 11.54 0.07
C VAL A 65 -14.84 12.81 -0.70
N LYS A 66 -16.08 12.92 -1.17
CA LYS A 66 -16.54 14.11 -1.91
C LYS A 66 -16.39 15.39 -1.09
N THR A 67 -16.82 15.36 0.17
CA THR A 67 -16.76 16.53 1.07
C THR A 67 -15.31 16.93 1.38
N ALA A 68 -14.47 15.97 1.74
CA ALA A 68 -13.07 16.24 2.07
C ALA A 68 -12.32 16.80 0.86
N ILE A 69 -12.44 16.19 -0.32
CA ILE A 69 -11.77 16.65 -1.54
C ILE A 69 -12.25 18.05 -1.94
N ALA A 70 -13.56 18.32 -1.88
CA ALA A 70 -14.09 19.64 -2.20
C ALA A 70 -13.54 20.74 -1.25
N ASN A 71 -13.45 20.45 0.05
CA ASN A 71 -12.87 21.37 1.04
C ASN A 71 -11.36 21.59 0.80
N ILE A 72 -10.62 20.55 0.49
CA ILE A 72 -9.19 20.63 0.19
C ILE A 72 -8.97 21.46 -1.11
N GLN A 73 -9.78 21.24 -2.14
CA GLN A 73 -9.68 22.02 -3.39
C GLN A 73 -9.98 23.51 -3.18
N LYS A 74 -10.92 23.87 -2.29
CA LYS A 74 -11.17 25.27 -1.93
C LYS A 74 -9.95 25.94 -1.29
N ASP A 75 -9.19 25.22 -0.46
CA ASP A 75 -8.00 25.73 0.20
C ASP A 75 -6.74 25.69 -0.70
N ALA A 76 -6.61 24.65 -1.50
CA ALA A 76 -5.45 24.43 -2.37
C ALA A 76 -5.56 25.15 -3.72
N GLY A 77 -6.76 25.46 -4.17
CA GLY A 77 -7.08 25.81 -5.57
C GLY A 77 -7.16 24.55 -6.44
N HIS A 78 -6.16 23.67 -6.35
CA HIS A 78 -6.13 22.37 -7.04
C HIS A 78 -5.23 21.39 -6.30
N ILE A 79 -5.38 20.12 -6.61
CA ILE A 79 -4.52 19.05 -6.13
C ILE A 79 -3.66 18.57 -7.29
N ASP A 80 -2.33 18.61 -7.11
CA ASP A 80 -1.36 18.20 -8.13
C ASP A 80 -1.08 16.70 -8.06
N VAL A 81 -1.07 16.16 -6.85
CA VAL A 81 -0.72 14.75 -6.60
C VAL A 81 -1.74 14.10 -5.68
N LEU A 82 -2.21 12.93 -6.07
CA LEU A 82 -2.99 12.03 -5.23
C LEU A 82 -2.12 10.83 -4.84
N VAL A 83 -1.99 10.55 -3.54
CA VAL A 83 -1.37 9.32 -3.03
C VAL A 83 -2.45 8.47 -2.35
N ASN A 84 -2.93 7.45 -3.03
CA ASN A 84 -3.82 6.43 -2.47
C ASN A 84 -3.00 5.42 -1.67
N ASN A 85 -2.95 5.63 -0.36
CA ASN A 85 -2.19 4.77 0.55
C ASN A 85 -3.09 4.06 1.58
N ALA A 86 -4.28 4.57 1.87
CA ALA A 86 -5.20 3.91 2.80
C ALA A 86 -5.42 2.44 2.42
N GLY A 87 -5.29 1.54 3.39
CA GLY A 87 -5.45 0.11 3.15
C GLY A 87 -5.62 -0.66 4.45
N VAL A 88 -6.26 -1.81 4.31
CA VAL A 88 -6.46 -2.81 5.37
C VAL A 88 -6.11 -4.19 4.84
N GLU A 89 -5.82 -5.11 5.75
CA GLU A 89 -5.60 -6.52 5.43
C GLU A 89 -6.53 -7.41 6.25
N ARG A 90 -6.74 -8.63 5.76
CA ARG A 90 -7.32 -9.76 6.49
C ARG A 90 -6.50 -10.99 6.18
N ASN A 91 -6.12 -11.71 7.23
CA ASN A 91 -5.28 -12.89 7.18
C ASN A 91 -6.09 -14.12 7.60
N GLY A 92 -6.15 -15.11 6.75
CA GLY A 92 -6.90 -16.34 6.94
C GLY A 92 -7.07 -17.13 5.64
N SER A 93 -7.43 -18.40 5.74
CA SER A 93 -7.74 -19.20 4.55
C SER A 93 -9.03 -18.73 3.88
N VAL A 94 -9.19 -19.08 2.61
CA VAL A 94 -10.41 -18.72 1.84
C VAL A 94 -11.67 -19.31 2.48
N GLU A 95 -11.57 -20.50 3.09
CA GLU A 95 -12.66 -21.17 3.77
C GLU A 95 -13.06 -20.50 5.08
N GLU A 96 -12.08 -20.02 5.84
CA GLU A 96 -12.28 -19.51 7.20
C GLU A 96 -12.71 -18.04 7.25
N LEU A 97 -12.32 -17.25 6.29
CA LEU A 97 -12.67 -15.82 6.23
C LEU A 97 -14.08 -15.62 5.74
N SER A 98 -14.82 -14.73 6.41
CA SER A 98 -16.18 -14.39 6.02
C SER A 98 -16.22 -13.60 4.71
N LEU A 99 -17.32 -13.68 3.97
CA LEU A 99 -17.55 -12.85 2.79
C LEU A 99 -17.53 -11.34 3.13
N ALA A 100 -17.88 -10.99 4.37
CA ALA A 100 -17.80 -9.62 4.86
C ALA A 100 -16.35 -9.12 4.94
N ASP A 101 -15.40 -9.99 5.33
CA ASP A 101 -13.97 -9.65 5.35
C ASP A 101 -13.45 -9.36 3.94
N PHE A 102 -13.82 -10.20 2.97
CA PHE A 102 -13.47 -9.97 1.55
C PHE A 102 -14.01 -8.63 1.05
N ARG A 103 -15.28 -8.33 1.34
CA ARG A 103 -15.92 -7.07 0.95
C ARG A 103 -15.26 -5.87 1.61
N ALA A 104 -14.96 -5.94 2.91
CA ALA A 104 -14.32 -4.83 3.64
C ALA A 104 -12.93 -4.51 3.09
N VAL A 105 -12.14 -5.53 2.73
CA VAL A 105 -10.81 -5.32 2.13
C VAL A 105 -10.93 -4.70 0.74
N MET A 106 -11.84 -5.18 -0.09
CA MET A 106 -12.11 -4.60 -1.42
C MET A 106 -12.62 -3.15 -1.30
N GLU A 107 -13.48 -2.87 -0.33
CA GLU A 107 -14.04 -1.54 -0.11
C GLU A 107 -12.93 -0.50 0.13
N THR A 108 -12.04 -0.79 1.09
CA THR A 108 -10.97 0.15 1.43
C THR A 108 -9.86 0.19 0.37
N ASN A 109 -9.41 -0.99 -0.11
CA ASN A 109 -8.18 -1.08 -0.91
C ASN A 109 -8.40 -0.82 -2.41
N TYR A 110 -9.61 -0.98 -2.91
CA TYR A 110 -9.94 -0.81 -4.33
C TYR A 110 -10.96 0.31 -4.56
N PHE A 111 -12.15 0.23 -3.93
CA PHE A 111 -13.19 1.25 -4.12
C PHE A 111 -12.81 2.59 -3.49
N GLY A 112 -12.07 2.59 -2.36
CA GLY A 112 -11.52 3.80 -1.75
C GLY A 112 -10.65 4.61 -2.72
N PRO A 113 -9.57 4.04 -3.27
CA PRO A 113 -8.79 4.67 -4.34
C PRO A 113 -9.61 5.12 -5.54
N LEU A 114 -10.53 4.28 -6.02
CA LEU A 114 -11.40 4.60 -7.16
C LEU A 114 -12.23 5.87 -6.91
N ARG A 115 -12.83 6.04 -5.72
CA ARG A 115 -13.55 7.25 -5.32
C ARG A 115 -12.67 8.50 -5.38
N CYS A 116 -11.46 8.42 -4.82
CA CYS A 116 -10.51 9.54 -4.84
C CYS A 116 -10.08 9.90 -6.27
N ILE A 117 -9.80 8.88 -7.10
CA ILE A 117 -9.46 9.04 -8.52
C ILE A 117 -10.59 9.73 -9.26
N GLN A 118 -11.83 9.22 -9.16
CA GLN A 118 -12.99 9.79 -9.85
C GLN A 118 -13.27 11.25 -9.44
N ALA A 119 -13.01 11.61 -8.20
CA ALA A 119 -13.19 12.96 -7.70
C ALA A 119 -12.13 13.96 -8.23
N LEU A 120 -10.92 13.50 -8.57
CA LEU A 120 -9.79 14.36 -8.94
C LEU A 120 -9.45 14.36 -10.44
N VAL A 121 -9.62 13.23 -11.11
CA VAL A 121 -9.28 13.06 -12.53
C VAL A 121 -9.90 14.11 -13.44
N PRO A 122 -11.19 14.54 -13.31
CA PRO A 122 -11.75 15.56 -14.18
C PRO A 122 -10.96 16.87 -14.17
N GLN A 123 -10.54 17.34 -13.00
CA GLN A 123 -9.76 18.58 -12.87
C GLN A 123 -8.32 18.40 -13.39
N MET A 124 -7.66 17.27 -13.08
CA MET A 124 -6.33 16.96 -13.60
C MET A 124 -6.31 16.87 -15.12
N ARG A 125 -7.31 16.22 -15.70
CA ARG A 125 -7.50 16.11 -17.16
C ARG A 125 -7.68 17.47 -17.83
N GLN A 126 -8.54 18.34 -17.27
CA GLN A 126 -8.77 19.68 -17.80
C GLN A 126 -7.51 20.54 -17.78
N ARG A 127 -6.72 20.46 -16.71
CA ARG A 127 -5.45 21.17 -16.56
C ARG A 127 -4.32 20.54 -17.38
N LYS A 128 -4.49 19.33 -17.89
CA LYS A 128 -3.43 18.51 -18.53
C LYS A 128 -2.20 18.39 -17.65
N SER A 129 -2.41 18.22 -16.35
CA SER A 129 -1.34 18.11 -15.35
C SER A 129 -1.86 17.40 -14.10
N GLY A 130 -1.09 16.47 -13.60
CA GLY A 130 -1.38 15.73 -12.38
C GLY A 130 -0.51 14.48 -12.21
N CYS A 131 -0.52 13.93 -11.02
CA CYS A 131 0.13 12.66 -10.72
C CYS A 131 -0.75 11.85 -9.75
N ILE A 132 -1.03 10.60 -10.09
CA ILE A 132 -1.76 9.67 -9.25
C ILE A 132 -0.81 8.54 -8.87
N ILE A 133 -0.61 8.33 -7.57
CA ILE A 133 0.27 7.29 -7.03
C ILE A 133 -0.58 6.34 -6.20
N ASN A 134 -0.69 5.09 -6.64
CA ASN A 134 -1.39 4.04 -5.92
C ASN A 134 -0.38 3.16 -5.19
N VAL A 135 -0.48 3.09 -3.86
CA VAL A 135 0.33 2.18 -3.05
C VAL A 135 -0.33 0.81 -3.04
N THR A 136 0.19 -0.09 -3.85
CA THR A 136 -0.26 -1.48 -3.95
C THR A 136 0.52 -2.37 -2.99
N SER A 137 1.25 -3.33 -3.47
CA SER A 137 2.16 -4.25 -2.77
C SER A 137 2.77 -5.20 -3.81
N VAL A 138 3.85 -5.89 -3.49
CA VAL A 138 4.26 -7.11 -4.21
C VAL A 138 3.11 -8.14 -4.28
N ALA A 139 2.22 -8.14 -3.28
CA ALA A 139 0.99 -8.94 -3.26
C ALA A 139 -0.05 -8.53 -4.33
N GLY A 140 0.16 -7.44 -5.06
CA GLY A 140 -0.59 -7.09 -6.28
C GLY A 140 -0.09 -7.82 -7.54
N ARG A 141 1.02 -8.54 -7.43
CA ARG A 141 1.67 -9.30 -8.50
C ARG A 141 1.87 -10.77 -8.14
N ILE A 142 1.80 -11.09 -6.86
CA ILE A 142 2.04 -12.42 -6.29
C ILE A 142 0.83 -12.79 -5.42
N ALA A 143 0.13 -13.87 -5.79
CA ALA A 143 -0.93 -14.42 -4.95
C ALA A 143 -0.33 -15.45 -3.99
N SER A 144 -0.58 -15.28 -2.70
CA SER A 144 -0.16 -16.22 -1.65
C SER A 144 -1.25 -16.45 -0.63
N SER A 145 -1.43 -17.69 -0.20
CA SER A 145 -2.12 -18.00 1.05
C SER A 145 -1.25 -17.46 2.21
N PRO A 146 -1.84 -16.87 3.24
CA PRO A 146 -3.27 -16.73 3.57
C PRO A 146 -3.87 -15.34 3.28
N LEU A 147 -3.37 -14.62 2.30
CA LEU A 147 -3.73 -13.23 2.03
C LEU A 147 -4.79 -13.05 0.92
N ALA A 148 -5.64 -14.04 0.64
CA ALA A 148 -6.52 -14.01 -0.53
C ALA A 148 -7.32 -12.70 -0.70
N PRO A 149 -8.04 -12.14 0.30
CA PRO A 149 -8.77 -10.88 0.12
C PRO A 149 -7.85 -9.69 -0.13
N TYR A 150 -6.72 -9.61 0.60
CA TYR A 150 -5.75 -8.55 0.41
C TYR A 150 -5.11 -8.61 -0.98
N THR A 151 -4.63 -9.77 -1.36
CA THR A 151 -4.03 -10.02 -2.68
C THR A 151 -5.01 -9.67 -3.80
N ALA A 152 -6.25 -10.19 -3.75
CA ALA A 152 -7.26 -9.87 -4.75
C ALA A 152 -7.49 -8.35 -4.88
N SER A 153 -7.54 -7.61 -3.76
CA SER A 153 -7.72 -6.16 -3.78
C SER A 153 -6.53 -5.41 -4.39
N LYS A 154 -5.30 -5.91 -4.14
CA LYS A 154 -4.09 -5.29 -4.68
C LYS A 154 -3.91 -5.61 -6.18
N PHE A 155 -4.24 -6.82 -6.64
CA PHE A 155 -4.33 -7.15 -8.07
C PHE A 155 -5.37 -6.27 -8.78
N ALA A 156 -6.54 -6.07 -8.18
CA ALA A 156 -7.57 -5.19 -8.73
C ALA A 156 -7.07 -3.74 -8.86
N LEU A 157 -6.33 -3.23 -7.85
CA LEU A 157 -5.76 -1.88 -7.90
C LEU A 157 -4.62 -1.76 -8.92
N GLU A 158 -3.82 -2.81 -9.13
CA GLU A 158 -2.83 -2.86 -10.22
C GLU A 158 -3.50 -2.73 -11.58
N ALA A 159 -4.53 -3.55 -11.84
CA ALA A 159 -5.27 -3.52 -13.11
C ALA A 159 -5.95 -2.17 -13.35
N LEU A 160 -6.58 -1.59 -12.32
CA LEU A 160 -7.15 -0.24 -12.38
C LEU A 160 -6.09 0.81 -12.72
N SER A 161 -4.93 0.72 -12.09
CA SER A 161 -3.84 1.68 -12.29
C SER A 161 -3.28 1.62 -13.70
N GLU A 162 -3.14 0.42 -14.26
CA GLU A 162 -2.66 0.22 -15.63
C GLU A 162 -3.66 0.74 -16.67
N ALA A 163 -4.95 0.49 -16.48
CA ALA A 163 -6.00 1.04 -17.34
C ALA A 163 -6.04 2.59 -17.25
N LEU A 164 -6.02 3.14 -16.04
CA LEU A 164 -6.00 4.57 -15.82
C LEU A 164 -4.77 5.25 -16.42
N ALA A 165 -3.60 4.61 -16.39
CA ALA A 165 -2.39 5.14 -16.99
C ALA A 165 -2.54 5.30 -18.52
N GLN A 166 -3.21 4.36 -19.19
CA GLN A 166 -3.52 4.42 -20.62
C GLN A 166 -4.48 5.57 -20.91
N GLU A 167 -5.55 5.71 -20.14
CA GLU A 167 -6.55 6.76 -20.31
C GLU A 167 -5.96 8.18 -20.09
N MET A 168 -5.08 8.32 -19.10
CA MET A 168 -4.58 9.62 -18.65
C MET A 168 -3.33 10.10 -19.41
N LYS A 169 -2.66 9.22 -20.13
CA LYS A 169 -1.41 9.54 -20.85
C LYS A 169 -1.58 10.71 -21.82
N SER A 170 -2.65 10.73 -22.60
CA SER A 170 -2.93 11.81 -23.58
C SER A 170 -3.28 13.16 -22.94
N PHE A 171 -3.63 13.14 -21.65
CA PHE A 171 -3.93 14.34 -20.87
C PHE A 171 -2.75 14.81 -20.01
N ASN A 172 -1.56 14.24 -20.23
CA ASN A 172 -0.35 14.58 -19.45
C ASN A 172 -0.55 14.41 -17.92
N VAL A 173 -1.36 13.43 -17.50
CA VAL A 173 -1.52 13.03 -16.10
C VAL A 173 -0.80 11.72 -15.90
N ARG A 174 0.18 11.72 -15.00
CA ARG A 174 0.99 10.54 -14.70
C ARG A 174 0.27 9.62 -13.73
N VAL A 175 0.40 8.33 -13.93
CA VAL A 175 -0.03 7.31 -12.98
C VAL A 175 1.18 6.46 -12.61
N ALA A 176 1.37 6.25 -11.33
CA ALA A 176 2.43 5.38 -10.81
C ALA A 176 1.87 4.41 -9.76
N VAL A 177 2.45 3.24 -9.73
CA VAL A 177 2.16 2.19 -8.76
C VAL A 177 3.41 1.95 -7.93
N VAL A 178 3.28 2.05 -6.62
CA VAL A 178 4.33 1.70 -5.68
C VAL A 178 4.01 0.32 -5.12
N GLU A 179 4.96 -0.61 -5.25
CA GLU A 179 4.81 -2.02 -4.89
C GLU A 179 5.73 -2.36 -3.69
N PRO A 180 5.34 -2.03 -2.43
CA PRO A 180 6.14 -2.38 -1.28
C PRO A 180 6.23 -3.88 -1.06
N GLY A 181 7.41 -4.36 -0.64
CA GLY A 181 7.57 -5.64 0.02
C GLY A 181 7.11 -5.58 1.47
N ILE A 182 7.80 -6.29 2.37
CA ILE A 182 7.51 -6.29 3.80
C ILE A 182 8.15 -5.04 4.44
N ILE A 183 7.31 -4.06 4.75
CA ILE A 183 7.70 -2.79 5.37
C ILE A 183 7.25 -2.78 6.84
N GLU A 184 8.07 -2.26 7.73
CA GLU A 184 7.75 -2.12 9.15
C GLU A 184 6.59 -1.15 9.39
N THR A 185 5.45 -1.70 9.69
CA THR A 185 4.22 -0.95 9.96
C THR A 185 3.39 -1.67 11.02
N PRO A 186 2.42 -1.00 11.67
CA PRO A 186 1.48 -1.71 12.54
C PRO A 186 0.70 -2.82 11.82
N MET A 187 0.53 -2.72 10.50
CA MET A 187 -0.10 -3.77 9.69
C MET A 187 0.79 -5.02 9.62
N SER A 188 2.05 -4.89 9.24
CA SER A 188 2.97 -6.02 9.10
C SER A 188 3.28 -6.68 10.44
N ARG A 189 3.36 -5.90 11.53
CA ARG A 189 3.57 -6.44 12.89
C ARG A 189 2.44 -7.34 13.37
N ARG A 190 1.19 -7.05 12.97
CA ARG A 190 0.07 -7.95 13.30
C ARG A 190 0.12 -9.30 12.58
N LEU A 191 0.89 -9.40 11.50
CA LEU A 191 1.04 -10.65 10.73
C LEU A 191 2.12 -11.58 11.31
N GLU A 192 2.90 -11.14 12.30
CA GLU A 192 3.91 -11.99 12.98
C GLU A 192 3.29 -13.09 13.84
N GLU A 193 2.02 -12.92 14.24
CA GLU A 193 1.35 -13.89 15.12
C GLU A 193 0.10 -14.44 14.43
N PRO A 194 -0.09 -15.78 14.37
CA PRO A 194 -1.32 -16.36 13.89
C PRO A 194 -2.45 -16.08 14.89
N THR A 195 -3.57 -15.60 14.40
CA THR A 195 -4.69 -15.16 15.24
C THR A 195 -5.52 -16.31 15.80
N ASN A 196 -5.59 -17.46 15.12
CA ASN A 196 -6.39 -18.61 15.51
C ASN A 196 -5.75 -19.94 15.05
N PRO A 197 -6.03 -21.08 15.72
CA PRO A 197 -5.71 -22.39 15.18
C PRO A 197 -6.41 -22.60 13.83
N SER A 198 -5.68 -23.09 12.85
CA SER A 198 -6.17 -23.36 11.51
C SER A 198 -5.65 -24.70 11.00
N PRO A 199 -6.43 -25.48 10.23
CA PRO A 199 -5.92 -26.67 9.56
C PRO A 199 -4.93 -26.33 8.42
N TYR A 200 -4.81 -25.07 8.05
CA TYR A 200 -3.98 -24.59 6.96
C TYR A 200 -2.61 -24.13 7.49
N SER A 201 -1.58 -24.96 7.32
CA SER A 201 -0.20 -24.66 7.76
C SER A 201 0.37 -23.37 7.15
N GLN A 202 -0.15 -22.92 6.02
CA GLN A 202 0.25 -21.70 5.35
C GLN A 202 0.10 -20.45 6.24
N LEU A 203 -0.87 -20.42 7.16
CA LEU A 203 -1.02 -19.31 8.10
C LEU A 203 0.21 -19.18 9.02
N LEU A 204 0.65 -20.29 9.59
CA LEU A 204 1.80 -20.32 10.48
C LEU A 204 3.10 -20.01 9.74
N ARG A 205 3.30 -20.59 8.55
CA ARG A 205 4.46 -20.31 7.69
C ARG A 205 4.55 -18.83 7.34
N PHE A 206 3.42 -18.21 7.02
CA PHE A 206 3.34 -16.81 6.67
C PHE A 206 3.71 -15.90 7.85
N SER A 207 3.21 -16.18 9.06
CA SER A 207 3.63 -15.43 10.24
C SER A 207 5.11 -15.62 10.57
N HIS A 208 5.65 -16.82 10.42
CA HIS A 208 7.09 -17.05 10.58
C HIS A 208 7.93 -16.27 9.56
N LEU A 209 7.47 -16.17 8.31
CA LEU A 209 8.12 -15.35 7.28
C LEU A 209 8.17 -13.87 7.72
N PHE A 210 7.04 -13.30 8.14
CA PHE A 210 6.98 -11.94 8.63
C PHE A 210 7.87 -11.71 9.85
N ALA A 211 7.82 -12.62 10.84
CA ALA A 211 8.69 -12.57 12.02
C ALA A 211 10.18 -12.64 11.65
N ALA A 212 10.55 -13.40 10.63
CA ALA A 212 11.93 -13.48 10.16
C ALA A 212 12.39 -12.19 9.46
N VAL A 213 11.60 -11.65 8.54
CA VAL A 213 11.93 -10.42 7.81
C VAL A 213 11.94 -9.21 8.74
N LEU A 214 10.99 -9.12 9.68
CA LEU A 214 10.88 -8.01 10.62
C LEU A 214 11.92 -8.04 11.78
N LYS A 215 12.88 -8.97 11.77
CA LYS A 215 14.10 -8.87 12.58
C LYS A 215 15.06 -7.78 12.07
N LYS A 216 15.04 -7.52 10.77
CA LYS A 216 15.80 -6.42 10.12
C LYS A 216 14.86 -5.67 9.19
N PRO A 217 13.92 -4.90 9.76
CA PRO A 217 12.81 -4.37 9.01
C PRO A 217 13.24 -3.24 8.06
N ALA A 218 12.60 -3.18 6.89
CA ALA A 218 12.67 -2.02 6.02
C ALA A 218 11.73 -0.92 6.58
N PRO A 219 12.24 0.28 6.86
CA PRO A 219 11.41 1.35 7.43
C PRO A 219 10.43 1.93 6.42
N PRO A 220 9.29 2.51 6.87
CA PRO A 220 8.33 3.17 6.00
C PRO A 220 8.91 4.34 5.17
N SER A 221 10.03 4.92 5.62
CA SER A 221 10.73 5.99 4.90
C SER A 221 11.18 5.57 3.50
N HIS A 222 11.54 4.30 3.29
CA HIS A 222 11.92 3.82 1.94
C HIS A 222 10.78 4.01 0.93
N VAL A 223 9.54 3.76 1.35
CA VAL A 223 8.37 3.97 0.50
C VAL A 223 8.09 5.46 0.32
N ALA A 224 8.19 6.23 1.40
CA ALA A 224 8.00 7.69 1.37
C ALA A 224 9.01 8.39 0.45
N GLU A 225 10.27 8.01 0.50
CA GLU A 225 11.35 8.52 -0.36
C GLU A 225 11.12 8.15 -1.83
N LYS A 226 10.65 6.94 -2.11
CA LYS A 226 10.28 6.53 -3.47
C LYS A 226 9.11 7.36 -4.00
N ILE A 227 8.10 7.62 -3.18
CA ILE A 227 6.97 8.49 -3.54
C ILE A 227 7.45 9.91 -3.83
N LEU A 228 8.32 10.48 -2.99
CA LEU A 228 8.93 11.79 -3.22
C LEU A 228 9.68 11.80 -4.56
N TRP A 229 10.52 10.80 -4.80
CA TRP A 229 11.26 10.68 -6.05
C TRP A 229 10.33 10.60 -7.29
N ILE A 230 9.22 9.85 -7.23
CA ILE A 230 8.24 9.77 -8.32
C ILE A 230 7.64 11.15 -8.61
N ILE A 231 7.34 11.93 -7.57
CA ILE A 231 6.77 13.27 -7.71
C ILE A 231 7.77 14.20 -8.39
N GLU A 232 9.01 14.25 -7.89
CA GLU A 232 10.02 15.22 -8.28
C GLU A 232 10.73 14.89 -9.62
N SER A 233 10.98 13.61 -9.89
CA SER A 233 11.62 13.18 -11.14
C SER A 233 10.77 13.37 -12.39
N GLY A 234 9.43 13.44 -12.21
CA GLY A 234 8.53 13.51 -13.35
C GLY A 234 8.45 12.22 -14.18
N THR A 235 8.91 11.08 -13.64
CA THR A 235 8.95 9.79 -14.33
C THR A 235 7.58 9.35 -14.86
N TRP A 236 7.60 8.68 -16.00
CA TRP A 236 6.45 7.99 -16.60
C TRP A 236 6.49 6.46 -16.38
N GLN A 237 7.46 5.98 -15.63
CA GLN A 237 7.50 4.58 -15.25
C GLN A 237 6.27 4.25 -14.40
N LEU A 238 5.57 3.17 -14.76
CA LEU A 238 4.32 2.81 -14.09
C LEU A 238 4.57 2.14 -12.72
N ARG A 239 5.46 1.14 -12.65
CA ARG A 239 5.65 0.30 -11.46
C ARG A 239 6.98 0.54 -10.77
N HIS A 240 6.93 0.64 -9.45
CA HIS A 240 8.07 0.94 -8.59
C HIS A 240 8.10 -0.02 -7.38
N PRO A 241 8.73 -1.18 -7.50
CA PRO A 241 9.00 -2.06 -6.35
C PRO A 241 9.85 -1.35 -5.31
N VAL A 242 9.52 -1.51 -4.01
CA VAL A 242 10.21 -0.85 -2.90
C VAL A 242 10.40 -1.80 -1.73
N GLY A 243 11.59 -1.79 -1.18
CA GLY A 243 12.04 -2.66 -0.11
C GLY A 243 13.07 -3.69 -0.59
N PRO A 244 13.90 -4.20 0.30
CA PRO A 244 14.98 -5.12 -0.05
C PRO A 244 14.49 -6.47 -0.59
N ASP A 245 13.27 -6.85 -0.24
CA ASP A 245 12.60 -8.10 -0.58
C ASP A 245 11.67 -8.00 -1.79
N ALA A 246 11.31 -6.78 -2.22
CA ALA A 246 10.30 -6.58 -3.25
C ALA A 246 10.70 -7.21 -4.60
N LEU A 247 11.85 -6.83 -5.15
CA LEU A 247 12.34 -7.41 -6.41
C LEU A 247 12.66 -8.91 -6.28
N PRO A 248 13.37 -9.38 -5.23
CA PRO A 248 13.59 -10.82 -5.03
C PRO A 248 12.30 -11.65 -5.06
N PHE A 249 11.24 -11.22 -4.39
CA PHE A 249 9.96 -11.94 -4.41
C PHE A 249 9.29 -11.92 -5.80
N LEU A 250 9.30 -10.78 -6.48
CA LEU A 250 8.74 -10.68 -7.83
C LEU A 250 9.50 -11.56 -8.82
N ASP A 251 10.83 -11.56 -8.78
CA ASP A 251 11.66 -12.38 -9.65
C ASP A 251 11.51 -13.88 -9.31
N TRP A 252 11.40 -14.22 -8.03
CA TRP A 252 11.15 -15.60 -7.60
C TRP A 252 9.81 -16.12 -8.15
N ARG A 253 8.72 -15.35 -8.03
CA ARG A 253 7.43 -15.73 -8.64
C ARG A 253 7.53 -15.88 -10.15
N LYS A 254 8.23 -14.96 -10.80
CA LYS A 254 8.40 -14.97 -12.28
C LYS A 254 9.20 -16.16 -12.78
N SER A 255 10.09 -16.72 -11.98
CA SER A 255 10.93 -17.87 -12.31
C SER A 255 10.19 -19.22 -12.29
N MET A 256 8.91 -19.25 -11.88
CA MET A 256 8.11 -20.46 -11.70
C MET A 256 6.90 -20.47 -12.62
N THR A 257 6.49 -21.67 -13.05
CA THR A 257 5.14 -21.89 -13.62
C THR A 257 4.08 -21.74 -12.54
N ASP A 258 2.81 -21.71 -12.93
CA ASP A 258 1.71 -21.64 -11.98
C ASP A 258 1.61 -22.91 -11.14
N GLU A 259 1.87 -24.07 -11.74
CA GLU A 259 1.87 -25.37 -11.08
C GLU A 259 2.99 -25.45 -10.04
N GLU A 260 4.24 -25.06 -10.39
CA GLU A 260 5.38 -25.02 -9.46
C GLU A 260 5.11 -24.08 -8.29
N TRP A 261 4.45 -22.94 -8.55
CA TRP A 261 4.05 -22.01 -7.48
C TRP A 261 3.04 -22.62 -6.51
N VAL A 262 2.03 -23.33 -7.04
CA VAL A 262 1.05 -24.03 -6.22
C VAL A 262 1.71 -25.15 -5.42
N ASP A 263 2.55 -25.97 -6.06
CA ASP A 263 3.20 -27.13 -5.46
C ASP A 263 4.12 -26.75 -4.28
N ILE A 264 4.91 -25.66 -4.42
CA ILE A 264 5.79 -25.23 -3.34
C ILE A 264 5.01 -24.72 -2.12
N HIS A 265 3.87 -24.04 -2.35
CA HIS A 265 3.04 -23.54 -1.28
C HIS A 265 2.14 -24.64 -0.66
N ALA A 266 1.85 -25.71 -1.39
CA ALA A 266 1.15 -26.88 -0.91
C ALA A 266 2.07 -27.93 -0.23
N ALA A 267 3.38 -27.80 -0.38
CA ALA A 267 4.35 -28.73 0.20
C ALA A 267 4.25 -28.80 1.73
N ASP A 268 4.82 -29.84 2.35
CA ASP A 268 4.96 -29.91 3.80
C ASP A 268 5.87 -28.80 4.37
N ASP A 269 5.82 -28.60 5.68
CA ASP A 269 6.57 -27.51 6.34
C ASP A 269 8.07 -27.63 6.16
N GLU A 270 8.59 -28.87 6.17
CA GLU A 270 10.03 -29.09 6.05
C GLU A 270 10.56 -28.74 4.66
N LYS A 271 9.83 -29.15 3.62
CA LYS A 271 10.16 -28.83 2.22
C LYS A 271 10.05 -27.34 1.95
N TRP A 272 8.99 -26.69 2.48
CA TRP A 272 8.80 -25.25 2.35
C TRP A 272 9.92 -24.46 3.03
N HIS A 273 10.27 -24.79 4.29
CA HIS A 273 11.35 -24.11 5.01
C HIS A 273 12.70 -24.27 4.32
N ARG A 274 13.03 -25.49 3.85
CA ARG A 274 14.27 -25.71 3.08
C ARG A 274 14.31 -24.87 1.81
N ARG A 275 13.17 -24.70 1.13
CA ARG A 275 13.10 -23.87 -0.07
C ARG A 275 13.32 -22.38 0.24
N MET A 276 12.72 -21.87 1.29
CA MET A 276 12.91 -20.47 1.73
C MET A 276 14.34 -20.19 2.19
N GLU A 277 14.96 -21.15 2.87
CA GLU A 277 16.36 -21.04 3.26
C GLU A 277 17.30 -21.06 2.05
N HIS A 278 17.04 -21.93 1.08
CA HIS A 278 17.81 -22.01 -0.16
C HIS A 278 17.69 -20.77 -1.02
N ASP A 279 16.46 -20.29 -1.26
CA ASP A 279 16.19 -19.22 -2.23
C ASP A 279 16.43 -17.81 -1.65
N PHE A 280 16.27 -17.64 -0.34
CA PHE A 280 16.36 -16.33 0.31
C PHE A 280 17.34 -16.25 1.49
N GLY A 281 17.99 -17.37 1.87
CA GLY A 281 18.85 -17.42 3.06
C GLY A 281 18.08 -17.21 4.37
N MET A 282 16.76 -17.40 4.37
CA MET A 282 15.89 -17.12 5.53
C MET A 282 15.71 -18.37 6.39
N ALA A 283 16.32 -18.40 7.56
CA ALA A 283 16.01 -19.38 8.59
C ALA A 283 14.66 -19.05 9.26
N ILE A 284 13.56 -19.53 8.67
CA ILE A 284 12.18 -19.22 9.07
C ILE A 284 11.66 -20.18 10.16
N ARG A 285 12.39 -21.23 10.49
CA ARG A 285 11.96 -22.22 11.48
C ARG A 285 11.74 -21.58 12.84
N PRO A 286 10.65 -21.93 13.57
CA PRO A 286 10.54 -21.56 14.97
C PRO A 286 11.76 -22.11 15.72
N LYS A 287 12.33 -21.32 16.62
CA LYS A 287 13.29 -21.85 17.59
C LYS A 287 12.47 -22.72 18.52
N ASN A 288 12.81 -24.05 18.58
CA ASN A 288 12.30 -24.96 19.59
C ASN A 288 12.53 -24.41 21.00
#